data_dddd5c636b5dc1d937cf56be297b0363
#
_entry.id   dddd5c636b5dc1d937cf56be297b0363
#
_cell.length_a   1.000
_cell.length_b   1.000
_cell.length_c   1.000
_cell.angle_alpha   90.00
_cell.angle_beta   90.00
_cell.angle_gamma   90.00
#
_symmetry.space_group_name_H-M   'P 1'
#
loop_
_entity.id
_entity.type
_entity.pdbx_description
1 polymer ?
#
loop_
_entity_poly.entity_id
_entity_poly.type
_entity_poly.pdbx_seq_one_letter_code
_entity_poly.pdbx_strand_id
1 'polypeptide(L)'
;MLKASNSKQTSKFYDLEERTYKFAKNCRNFVKKLPRTISNIEYGKQLIRSSGSQAANYIEANEALSKKDFVHRIKICKKEVKESRLWLRLCNISNSNTTRKEQKKLIEESIELTKIFGAIVGKSK
;
A
#
# COMPACT_ATOMS: atom_id res chain seq x y z
N MET A 1 -8.33 2.05 20.15
CA MET A 1 -7.09 1.43 19.66
C MET A 1 -6.03 1.43 20.72
N LEU A 2 -5.36 0.34 20.87
CA LEU A 2 -4.34 0.19 21.89
C LEU A 2 -2.92 0.35 21.39
N LYS A 3 -2.78 0.89 20.21
CA LYS A 3 -1.48 0.95 19.56
C LYS A 3 -0.41 1.70 20.34
N ALA A 4 -0.80 2.72 21.07
CA ALA A 4 0.18 3.49 21.82
C ALA A 4 0.71 2.75 23.04
N SER A 5 -0.07 1.81 23.59
CA SER A 5 0.28 1.14 24.82
C SER A 5 1.09 -0.12 24.64
N ASN A 6 1.20 -0.65 23.42
CA ASN A 6 1.83 -1.94 23.16
C ASN A 6 2.79 -1.89 22.01
N SER A 7 3.63 -0.88 21.97
CA SER A 7 4.48 -0.64 20.82
C SER A 7 5.36 -1.82 20.44
N LYS A 8 5.84 -2.60 21.40
CA LYS A 8 6.72 -3.74 21.10
C LYS A 8 5.97 -4.94 20.59
N GLN A 9 4.93 -5.36 21.30
CA GLN A 9 4.19 -6.57 20.97
C GLN A 9 3.31 -6.39 19.75
N THR A 10 2.82 -5.19 19.56
CA THR A 10 1.90 -4.89 18.48
C THR A 10 2.57 -4.14 17.34
N SER A 11 3.92 -4.15 17.31
CA SER A 11 4.65 -3.36 16.34
C SER A 11 4.19 -3.58 14.90
N LYS A 12 3.89 -4.83 14.51
CA LYS A 12 3.40 -5.11 13.16
C LYS A 12 2.08 -4.39 12.87
N PHE A 13 1.12 -4.48 13.79
CA PHE A 13 -0.19 -3.84 13.60
C PHE A 13 -0.12 -2.36 13.89
N TYR A 14 0.64 -2.00 14.89
CA TYR A 14 0.82 -0.61 15.28
C TYR A 14 1.45 0.18 14.14
N ASP A 15 2.47 -0.40 13.52
CA ASP A 15 3.20 0.24 12.43
C ASP A 15 2.46 0.20 11.11
N LEU A 16 1.34 -0.49 11.02
CA LEU A 16 0.68 -0.69 9.74
C LEU A 16 0.10 0.61 9.19
N GLU A 17 -0.39 1.48 10.06
CA GLU A 17 -0.87 2.79 9.62
C GLU A 17 0.28 3.59 9.02
N GLU A 18 1.42 3.60 9.67
CA GLU A 18 2.60 4.30 9.18
C GLU A 18 3.16 3.61 7.94
N ARG A 19 3.13 2.28 7.92
CA ARG A 19 3.66 1.49 6.82
C ARG A 19 2.84 1.71 5.54
N THR A 20 1.53 1.73 5.65
CA THR A 20 0.65 2.00 4.50
C THR A 20 0.83 3.44 4.00
N TYR A 21 1.01 4.38 4.92
CA TYR A 21 1.31 5.77 4.58
C TYR A 21 2.62 5.87 3.81
N LYS A 22 3.67 5.23 4.30
CA LYS A 22 4.99 5.28 3.66
C LYS A 22 4.95 4.65 2.28
N PHE A 23 4.20 3.57 2.12
CA PHE A 23 4.05 2.95 0.81
C PHE A 23 3.44 3.94 -0.18
N ALA A 24 2.38 4.62 0.20
CA ALA A 24 1.72 5.62 -0.65
C ALA A 24 2.67 6.77 -0.98
N LYS A 25 3.39 7.27 0.02
CA LYS A 25 4.34 8.36 -0.15
C LYS A 25 5.47 7.97 -1.10
N ASN A 26 6.00 6.76 -0.92
CA ASN A 26 7.11 6.27 -1.75
C ASN A 26 6.65 6.00 -3.17
N CYS A 27 5.43 5.55 -3.37
CA CYS A 27 4.86 5.40 -4.71
C CYS A 27 4.77 6.76 -5.41
N ARG A 28 4.29 7.79 -4.69
CA ARG A 28 4.24 9.14 -5.25
C ARG A 28 5.63 9.62 -5.66
N ASN A 29 6.62 9.41 -4.80
CA ASN A 29 7.99 9.84 -5.09
C ASN A 29 8.58 9.08 -6.27
N PHE A 30 8.26 7.80 -6.40
CA PHE A 30 8.66 6.99 -7.54
C PHE A 30 8.07 7.53 -8.84
N VAL A 31 6.78 7.84 -8.84
CA VAL A 31 6.11 8.37 -10.03
C VAL A 31 6.77 9.67 -10.52
N LYS A 32 7.19 10.51 -9.58
CA LYS A 32 7.86 11.78 -9.94
C LYS A 32 9.14 11.58 -10.74
N LYS A 33 9.78 10.43 -10.60
CA LYS A 33 11.06 10.14 -11.27
C LYS A 33 10.92 9.44 -12.61
N LEU A 34 9.70 9.08 -12.97
CA LEU A 34 9.47 8.35 -14.22
C LEU A 34 9.60 9.24 -15.43
N PRO A 35 10.10 8.69 -16.57
CA PRO A 35 10.00 9.42 -17.83
C PRO A 35 8.54 9.76 -18.12
N ARG A 36 8.31 10.95 -18.65
CA ARG A 36 6.96 11.44 -18.88
C ARG A 36 6.44 10.97 -20.25
N THR A 37 6.20 9.68 -20.34
CA THR A 37 5.55 9.08 -21.52
C THR A 37 4.04 9.02 -21.26
N ILE A 38 3.28 8.83 -22.34
CA ILE A 38 1.82 8.70 -22.21
C ILE A 38 1.47 7.59 -21.25
N SER A 39 2.09 6.42 -21.41
CA SER A 39 1.77 5.27 -20.56
C SER A 39 2.16 5.52 -19.10
N ASN A 40 3.34 6.08 -18.84
CA ASN A 40 3.77 6.36 -17.48
C ASN A 40 2.89 7.40 -16.80
N ILE A 41 2.40 8.38 -17.54
CA ILE A 41 1.48 9.36 -16.97
C ILE A 41 0.20 8.66 -16.50
N GLU A 42 -0.35 7.79 -17.32
CA GLU A 42 -1.60 7.09 -16.97
C GLU A 42 -1.38 6.09 -15.83
N TYR A 43 -0.34 5.28 -15.91
CA TYR A 43 -0.03 4.30 -14.85
C TYR A 43 0.32 5.00 -13.54
N GLY A 44 1.04 6.12 -13.62
CA GLY A 44 1.38 6.90 -12.44
C GLY A 44 0.16 7.43 -11.72
N LYS A 45 -0.83 7.91 -12.46
CA LYS A 45 -2.09 8.37 -11.87
C LYS A 45 -2.78 7.25 -11.12
N GLN A 46 -2.85 6.06 -11.73
CA GLN A 46 -3.48 4.91 -11.10
C GLN A 46 -2.71 4.45 -9.86
N LEU A 47 -1.39 4.47 -9.92
CA LEU A 47 -0.56 4.09 -8.79
C LEU A 47 -0.76 5.04 -7.61
N ILE A 48 -0.76 6.34 -7.87
CA ILE A 48 -0.98 7.33 -6.82
C ILE A 48 -2.35 7.12 -6.19
N ARG A 49 -3.38 6.90 -7.01
CA ARG A 49 -4.74 6.66 -6.52
C ARG A 49 -4.83 5.40 -5.67
N SER A 50 -4.34 4.28 -6.19
CA SER A 50 -4.51 2.99 -5.50
C SER A 50 -3.64 2.90 -4.24
N SER A 51 -2.43 3.42 -4.29
CA SER A 51 -1.55 3.38 -3.12
C SER A 51 -2.10 4.28 -2.00
N GLY A 52 -2.66 5.43 -2.34
CA GLY A 52 -3.31 6.30 -1.37
C GLY A 52 -4.57 5.67 -0.81
N SER A 53 -5.36 5.02 -1.66
CA SER A 53 -6.61 4.38 -1.26
C SER A 53 -6.38 3.27 -0.24
N GLN A 54 -5.32 2.46 -0.38
CA GLN A 54 -5.06 1.40 0.59
C GLN A 54 -4.75 1.98 1.98
N ALA A 55 -4.04 3.10 2.04
CA ALA A 55 -3.75 3.75 3.31
C ALA A 55 -5.01 4.37 3.92
N ALA A 56 -5.81 5.04 3.09
CA ALA A 56 -7.05 5.67 3.56
C ALA A 56 -8.04 4.63 4.08
N ASN A 57 -8.18 3.50 3.38
CA ASN A 57 -9.08 2.45 3.82
C ASN A 57 -8.59 1.75 5.08
N TYR A 58 -7.29 1.71 5.30
CA TYR A 58 -6.79 1.17 6.55
C TYR A 58 -7.16 2.08 7.74
N ILE A 59 -7.10 3.39 7.56
CA ILE A 59 -7.56 4.34 8.58
C ILE A 59 -9.05 4.11 8.87
N GLU A 60 -9.85 3.95 7.81
CA GLU A 60 -11.28 3.68 7.94
C GLU A 60 -11.54 2.37 8.67
N ALA A 61 -10.73 1.34 8.40
CA ALA A 61 -10.86 0.07 9.09
C ALA A 61 -10.67 0.24 10.60
N ASN A 62 -9.68 1.02 11.00
CA ASN A 62 -9.39 1.25 12.42
C ASN A 62 -10.51 2.04 13.13
N GLU A 63 -11.32 2.76 12.36
CA GLU A 63 -12.46 3.52 12.90
C GLU A 63 -13.78 2.79 12.71
N ALA A 64 -13.76 1.56 12.21
CA ALA A 64 -14.97 0.81 11.92
C ALA A 64 -15.76 0.51 13.18
N LEU A 65 -17.08 0.59 13.08
CA LEU A 65 -17.97 0.39 14.23
C LEU A 65 -18.43 -1.06 14.38
N SER A 66 -18.10 -1.92 13.42
CA SER A 66 -18.45 -3.34 13.47
C SER A 66 -17.34 -4.18 12.89
N LYS A 67 -17.30 -5.45 13.27
CA LYS A 67 -16.35 -6.41 12.70
C LYS A 67 -16.55 -6.56 11.21
N LYS A 68 -17.80 -6.63 10.78
CA LYS A 68 -18.14 -6.76 9.36
C LYS A 68 -17.58 -5.58 8.56
N ASP A 69 -17.74 -4.37 9.08
CA ASP A 69 -17.25 -3.18 8.44
C ASP A 69 -15.71 -3.15 8.40
N PHE A 70 -15.09 -3.55 9.51
CA PHE A 70 -13.63 -3.65 9.59
C PHE A 70 -13.10 -4.60 8.50
N VAL A 71 -13.66 -5.80 8.42
CA VAL A 71 -13.23 -6.80 7.44
C VAL A 71 -13.42 -6.28 6.02
N HIS A 72 -14.55 -5.62 5.77
CA HIS A 72 -14.82 -5.04 4.45
C HIS A 72 -13.73 -4.04 4.05
N ARG A 73 -13.35 -3.16 4.98
CA ARG A 73 -12.31 -2.16 4.72
C ARG A 73 -10.94 -2.79 4.48
N ILE A 74 -10.60 -3.84 5.25
CA ILE A 74 -9.33 -4.53 5.05
C ILE A 74 -9.29 -5.24 3.71
N LYS A 75 -10.42 -5.81 3.26
CA LYS A 75 -10.49 -6.41 1.92
C LYS A 75 -10.24 -5.38 0.83
N ILE A 76 -10.73 -4.16 1.01
CA ILE A 76 -10.46 -3.07 0.07
C ILE A 76 -8.97 -2.72 0.08
N CYS A 77 -8.36 -2.63 1.26
CA CYS A 77 -6.91 -2.39 1.37
C CYS A 77 -6.13 -3.42 0.55
N LYS A 78 -6.46 -4.69 0.72
CA LYS A 78 -5.81 -5.78 0.00
C LYS A 78 -5.95 -5.61 -1.51
N LYS A 79 -7.16 -5.32 -1.96
CA LYS A 79 -7.43 -5.11 -3.38
C LYS A 79 -6.60 -3.96 -3.94
N GLU A 80 -6.58 -2.85 -3.24
CA GLU A 80 -5.87 -1.65 -3.72
C GLU A 80 -4.36 -1.83 -3.76
N VAL A 81 -3.80 -2.56 -2.79
CA VAL A 81 -2.37 -2.85 -2.82
C VAL A 81 -2.03 -3.76 -4.01
N LYS A 82 -2.88 -4.74 -4.28
CA LYS A 82 -2.66 -5.63 -5.43
C LYS A 82 -2.72 -4.84 -6.74
N GLU A 83 -3.63 -3.89 -6.84
CA GLU A 83 -3.71 -3.02 -8.01
C GLU A 83 -2.47 -2.13 -8.11
N SER A 84 -2.01 -1.60 -6.97
CA SER A 84 -0.77 -0.80 -6.96
C SER A 84 0.40 -1.60 -7.50
N ARG A 85 0.47 -2.88 -7.17
CA ARG A 85 1.53 -3.75 -7.70
C ARG A 85 1.47 -3.85 -9.21
N LEU A 86 0.27 -3.95 -9.77
CA LEU A 86 0.11 -3.96 -11.23
C LEU A 86 0.67 -2.70 -11.85
N TRP A 87 0.29 -1.55 -11.31
CA TRP A 87 0.77 -0.28 -11.87
C TRP A 87 2.27 -0.11 -11.71
N LEU A 88 2.83 -0.54 -10.57
CA LEU A 88 4.28 -0.53 -10.37
C LEU A 88 5.00 -1.36 -11.43
N ARG A 89 4.46 -2.52 -11.76
CA ARG A 89 5.06 -3.41 -12.75
C ARG A 89 4.96 -2.85 -14.17
N LEU A 90 3.90 -2.11 -14.46
CA LEU A 90 3.68 -1.56 -15.79
C LEU A 90 4.47 -0.29 -16.05
N CYS A 91 4.86 0.44 -15.02
CA CYS A 91 5.64 1.65 -15.19
C CYS A 91 6.99 1.33 -15.84
N ASN A 92 7.32 2.10 -16.85
CA ASN A 92 8.56 1.92 -17.59
C ASN A 92 9.61 2.90 -17.08
N ILE A 93 10.61 2.39 -16.39
CA ILE A 93 11.70 3.22 -15.87
C ILE A 93 12.74 3.42 -16.97
N SER A 94 13.51 4.51 -16.85
CA SER A 94 14.63 4.72 -17.74
C SER A 94 15.80 3.86 -17.27
N ASN A 95 17.03 4.19 -17.69
CA ASN A 95 18.20 3.39 -17.35
C ASN A 95 18.75 3.65 -15.93
N SER A 96 17.99 4.33 -15.07
CA SER A 96 18.43 4.65 -13.72
C SER A 96 18.42 3.41 -12.85
N ASN A 97 19.57 3.00 -12.34
CA ASN A 97 19.66 1.89 -11.39
C ASN A 97 18.97 2.22 -10.08
N THR A 98 18.99 3.48 -9.66
CA THR A 98 18.33 3.91 -8.45
C THR A 98 16.82 3.72 -8.56
N THR A 99 16.25 4.17 -9.66
CA THR A 99 14.80 4.04 -9.89
C THR A 99 14.40 2.57 -10.02
N ARG A 100 15.25 1.75 -10.65
CA ARG A 100 14.99 0.31 -10.75
C ARG A 100 14.92 -0.34 -9.37
N LYS A 101 15.84 0.02 -8.48
CA LYS A 101 15.84 -0.51 -7.11
C LYS A 101 14.61 -0.07 -6.34
N GLU A 102 14.19 1.18 -6.52
CA GLU A 102 12.97 1.67 -5.91
C GLU A 102 11.74 0.90 -6.38
N GLN A 103 11.64 0.67 -7.69
CA GLN A 103 10.53 -0.11 -8.26
C GLN A 103 10.47 -1.48 -7.64
N LYS A 104 11.62 -2.16 -7.56
CA LYS A 104 11.69 -3.50 -6.98
C LYS A 104 11.27 -3.50 -5.52
N LYS A 105 11.76 -2.56 -4.74
CA LYS A 105 11.40 -2.45 -3.32
C LYS A 105 9.91 -2.22 -3.13
N LEU A 106 9.31 -1.36 -3.96
CA LEU A 106 7.89 -1.08 -3.86
C LEU A 106 7.04 -2.29 -4.24
N ILE A 107 7.47 -3.03 -5.26
CA ILE A 107 6.79 -4.28 -5.63
C ILE A 107 6.87 -5.27 -4.47
N GLU A 108 8.04 -5.42 -3.86
CA GLU A 108 8.21 -6.30 -2.71
C GLU A 108 7.32 -5.88 -1.53
N GLU A 109 7.25 -4.58 -1.27
CA GLU A 109 6.40 -4.09 -0.18
C GLU A 109 4.93 -4.33 -0.48
N SER A 110 4.50 -4.18 -1.73
CA SER A 110 3.12 -4.46 -2.10
C SER A 110 2.76 -5.93 -1.85
N ILE A 111 3.71 -6.83 -2.07
CA ILE A 111 3.51 -8.25 -1.80
C ILE A 111 3.36 -8.49 -0.29
N GLU A 112 4.23 -7.85 0.51
CA GLU A 112 4.17 -7.99 1.96
C GLU A 112 2.87 -7.43 2.53
N LEU A 113 2.46 -6.26 2.08
CA LEU A 113 1.19 -5.67 2.53
C LEU A 113 0.00 -6.54 2.15
N THR A 114 0.02 -7.12 0.95
CA THR A 114 -1.04 -8.04 0.53
C THR A 114 -1.16 -9.22 1.49
N LYS A 115 -0.02 -9.79 1.89
CA LYS A 115 0.00 -10.91 2.85
C LYS A 115 -0.52 -10.49 4.21
N ILE A 116 -0.12 -9.31 4.67
CA ILE A 116 -0.56 -8.79 5.97
C ILE A 116 -2.07 -8.60 5.98
N PHE A 117 -2.62 -7.94 4.97
CA PHE A 117 -4.07 -7.73 4.89
C PHE A 117 -4.82 -9.05 4.78
N GLY A 118 -4.28 -9.99 4.00
CA GLY A 118 -4.86 -11.33 3.88
C GLY A 118 -4.90 -12.06 5.21
N ALA A 119 -3.82 -11.95 6.00
CA ALA A 119 -3.76 -12.58 7.32
C ALA A 119 -4.78 -11.96 8.28
N ILE A 120 -4.95 -10.64 8.23
CA ILE A 120 -5.94 -9.96 9.07
C ILE A 120 -7.35 -10.46 8.75
N VAL A 121 -7.68 -10.55 7.45
CA VAL A 121 -8.99 -11.06 7.03
C VAL A 121 -9.18 -12.50 7.50
N GLY A 122 -8.15 -13.33 7.36
CA GLY A 122 -8.21 -14.72 7.78
C GLY A 122 -8.49 -14.89 9.27
N LYS A 123 -7.83 -14.07 10.09
CA LYS A 123 -8.03 -14.12 11.55
C LYS A 123 -9.38 -13.56 11.99
N SER A 124 -10.00 -12.78 11.14
CA SER A 124 -11.27 -12.11 11.49
C SER A 124 -12.49 -12.94 11.15
N LYS A 125 -12.31 -14.10 10.53
CA LYS A 125 -13.43 -14.98 10.16
C LYS A 125 -14.00 -15.77 11.33
#